data_45e2d5cc2046924300d38938bfb3d064
#
_entry.id   45e2d5cc2046924300d38938bfb3d064
#
_cell.length_a   1.000
_cell.length_b   1.000
_cell.length_c   1.000
_cell.angle_alpha   90.00
_cell.angle_beta   90.00
_cell.angle_gamma   90.00
#
_symmetry.space_group_name_H-M   'P 1'
#
loop_
_entity.id
_entity.type
_entity.pdbx_description
1 polymer ?
#
loop_
_entity_poly.entity_id
_entity_poly.type
_entity_poly.pdbx_seq_one_letter_code
_entity_poly.pdbx_strand_id
1 'polypeptide(L)'
;DIQDLVVGEGKAFAKGGQARIIWALLQVLNAIHRTVMDQKSLYRDEMVGELALAYGDEVGQRADISDPESPVVTHQDWFEKHLHKLRAALDAKPKPHIPKVTVSVFGFSRGGAEAVAFSHFFNQLLKGGKLAGIDAAIRFLGVFDVVASVGGSASVAKTTFMPGAMFDGHWAWANYVDEPLPGCVLNGVHLIA
;
A
#
# COMPACT_ATOMS: atom_id res chain seq x y z
N ASP A 1 -2.12 1.33 -18.40
CA ASP A 1 -2.88 0.83 -17.26
C ASP A 1 -1.99 -0.13 -16.47
N ILE A 2 -1.95 -0.03 -15.12
CA ILE A 2 -1.22 -1.00 -14.28
C ILE A 2 -1.61 -2.44 -14.61
N GLN A 3 -2.86 -2.67 -15.03
CA GLN A 3 -3.31 -3.99 -15.46
C GLN A 3 -2.54 -4.50 -16.68
N ASP A 4 -2.21 -3.66 -17.63
CA ASP A 4 -1.52 -4.05 -18.86
C ASP A 4 -0.04 -4.35 -18.62
N LEU A 5 0.60 -3.63 -17.69
CA LEU A 5 2.00 -3.83 -17.32
C LEU A 5 2.24 -5.12 -16.50
N VAL A 6 1.22 -5.63 -15.82
CA VAL A 6 1.36 -6.72 -14.83
C VAL A 6 0.60 -8.00 -15.25
N VAL A 7 -0.15 -7.98 -16.35
CA VAL A 7 -1.05 -9.08 -16.79
C VAL A 7 -0.33 -10.42 -17.00
N GLY A 8 0.91 -10.41 -17.50
CA GLY A 8 1.67 -11.65 -17.74
C GLY A 8 2.20 -12.31 -16.46
N GLU A 9 2.74 -11.55 -15.55
CA GLU A 9 3.41 -12.03 -14.34
C GLU A 9 2.48 -12.08 -13.12
N GLY A 10 1.50 -11.18 -13.04
CA GLY A 10 0.58 -11.10 -11.91
C GLY A 10 -0.33 -12.32 -11.74
N LYS A 11 -0.64 -13.03 -12.81
CA LYS A 11 -1.45 -14.26 -12.76
C LYS A 11 -0.68 -15.44 -12.15
N ALA A 12 0.61 -15.54 -12.42
CA ALA A 12 1.41 -16.69 -12.00
C ALA A 12 1.96 -16.53 -10.57
N PHE A 13 2.37 -15.30 -10.15
CA PHE A 13 3.18 -15.12 -8.94
C PHE A 13 2.77 -13.94 -8.06
N ALA A 14 1.61 -13.33 -8.26
CA ALA A 14 1.13 -12.16 -7.47
C ALA A 14 2.09 -10.94 -7.44
N LYS A 15 3.05 -10.87 -8.37
CA LYS A 15 4.00 -9.74 -8.49
C LYS A 15 3.32 -8.38 -8.63
N GLY A 16 2.07 -8.36 -9.13
CA GLY A 16 1.27 -7.14 -9.22
C GLY A 16 0.56 -6.74 -7.93
N GLY A 17 0.50 -7.59 -6.92
CA GLY A 17 -0.27 -7.31 -5.69
C GLY A 17 0.29 -6.12 -4.94
N GLN A 18 1.61 -6.08 -4.72
CA GLN A 18 2.26 -4.94 -4.07
C GLN A 18 2.04 -3.63 -4.83
N ALA A 19 2.27 -3.63 -6.14
CA ALA A 19 2.06 -2.44 -6.95
C ALA A 19 0.62 -1.94 -6.90
N ARG A 20 -0.39 -2.84 -6.88
CA ARG A 20 -1.80 -2.46 -6.71
C ARG A 20 -2.08 -1.86 -5.34
N ILE A 21 -1.50 -2.41 -4.27
CA ILE A 21 -1.64 -1.87 -2.91
C ILE A 21 -1.05 -0.45 -2.86
N ILE A 22 0.15 -0.25 -3.39
CA ILE A 22 0.81 1.06 -3.42
C ILE A 22 0.05 2.04 -4.31
N TRP A 23 -0.40 1.61 -5.49
CA TRP A 23 -1.26 2.40 -6.36
C TRP A 23 -2.51 2.88 -5.61
N ALA A 24 -3.20 1.99 -4.89
CA ALA A 24 -4.39 2.34 -4.12
C ALA A 24 -4.09 3.35 -3.01
N LEU A 25 -2.96 3.22 -2.29
CA LEU A 25 -2.53 4.19 -1.29
C LEU A 25 -2.26 5.58 -1.91
N LEU A 26 -1.57 5.63 -3.05
CA LEU A 26 -1.34 6.89 -3.78
C LEU A 26 -2.65 7.51 -4.27
N GLN A 27 -3.64 6.69 -4.67
CA GLN A 27 -4.98 7.19 -5.04
C GLN A 27 -5.75 7.76 -3.84
N VAL A 28 -5.53 7.26 -2.62
CA VAL A 28 -6.07 7.91 -1.41
C VAL A 28 -5.48 9.32 -1.27
N LEU A 29 -4.16 9.51 -1.47
CA LEU A 29 -3.53 10.83 -1.43
C LEU A 29 -4.07 11.74 -2.54
N ASN A 30 -4.27 11.21 -3.75
CA ASN A 30 -4.90 11.91 -4.85
C ASN A 30 -6.34 12.36 -4.51
N ALA A 31 -7.12 11.51 -3.87
CA ALA A 31 -8.50 11.83 -3.48
C ALA A 31 -8.54 12.99 -2.47
N ILE A 32 -7.65 12.97 -1.47
CA ILE A 32 -7.52 14.06 -0.51
C ILE A 32 -7.13 15.35 -1.23
N HIS A 33 -6.13 15.30 -2.10
CA HIS A 33 -5.65 16.47 -2.85
C HIS A 33 -6.74 17.05 -3.76
N ARG A 34 -7.49 16.21 -4.49
CA ARG A 34 -8.61 16.64 -5.34
C ARG A 34 -9.68 17.39 -4.56
N THR A 35 -9.94 16.97 -3.32
CA THR A 35 -10.95 17.60 -2.46
C THR A 35 -10.61 19.07 -2.14
N VAL A 36 -9.33 19.43 -2.02
CA VAL A 36 -8.89 20.79 -1.66
C VAL A 36 -8.34 21.60 -2.82
N MET A 37 -7.98 20.97 -3.93
CA MET A 37 -7.28 21.58 -5.06
C MET A 37 -8.14 21.59 -6.34
N ASP A 38 -9.44 21.86 -6.20
CA ASP A 38 -10.36 22.04 -7.32
C ASP A 38 -10.28 20.88 -8.33
N GLN A 39 -10.39 19.64 -7.83
CA GLN A 39 -10.34 18.38 -8.58
C GLN A 39 -8.97 18.07 -9.23
N LYS A 40 -7.93 18.82 -8.95
CA LYS A 40 -6.57 18.51 -9.43
C LYS A 40 -5.97 17.39 -8.61
N SER A 41 -5.46 16.35 -9.26
CA SER A 41 -4.73 15.25 -8.61
C SER A 41 -3.34 15.69 -8.19
N LEU A 42 -2.81 15.11 -7.11
CA LEU A 42 -1.42 15.26 -6.67
C LEU A 42 -0.44 14.68 -7.71
N TYR A 43 -0.86 13.57 -8.32
CA TYR A 43 -0.17 12.85 -9.40
C TYR A 43 -1.15 12.50 -10.51
N ARG A 44 -0.72 12.56 -11.77
CA ARG A 44 -1.47 12.02 -12.90
C ARG A 44 -1.49 10.49 -12.82
N ASP A 45 -2.47 9.85 -13.42
CA ASP A 45 -2.69 8.40 -13.31
C ASP A 45 -1.49 7.58 -13.83
N GLU A 46 -0.86 8.02 -14.92
CA GLU A 46 0.34 7.38 -15.45
C GLU A 46 1.48 7.39 -14.42
N MET A 47 1.70 8.56 -13.79
CA MET A 47 2.73 8.73 -12.75
C MET A 47 2.43 7.89 -11.50
N VAL A 48 1.16 7.72 -11.12
CA VAL A 48 0.78 6.84 -10.02
C VAL A 48 1.19 5.40 -10.32
N GLY A 49 0.99 4.96 -11.57
CA GLY A 49 1.42 3.64 -12.04
C GLY A 49 2.93 3.46 -11.95
N GLU A 50 3.70 4.41 -12.48
CA GLU A 50 5.16 4.39 -12.43
C GLU A 50 5.70 4.37 -10.99
N LEU A 51 5.14 5.21 -10.11
CA LEU A 51 5.52 5.25 -8.69
C LEU A 51 5.20 3.93 -7.99
N ALA A 52 4.05 3.32 -8.27
CA ALA A 52 3.66 2.06 -7.67
C ALA A 52 4.59 0.89 -8.08
N LEU A 53 5.11 0.91 -9.29
CA LEU A 53 6.11 -0.06 -9.76
C LEU A 53 7.49 0.23 -9.13
N ALA A 54 7.94 1.49 -9.13
CA ALA A 54 9.22 1.90 -8.56
C ALA A 54 9.33 1.60 -7.06
N TYR A 55 8.21 1.57 -6.32
CA TYR A 55 8.20 1.20 -4.91
C TYR A 55 8.91 -0.14 -4.65
N GLY A 56 8.66 -1.16 -5.47
CA GLY A 56 9.25 -2.47 -5.30
C GLY A 56 10.77 -2.50 -5.51
N ASP A 57 11.29 -1.56 -6.30
CA ASP A 57 12.73 -1.44 -6.57
C ASP A 57 13.44 -0.57 -5.51
N GLU A 58 12.73 0.34 -4.85
CA GLU A 58 13.31 1.30 -3.90
C GLU A 58 13.20 0.82 -2.44
N VAL A 59 12.07 0.25 -2.04
CA VAL A 59 11.82 -0.16 -0.64
C VAL A 59 12.48 -1.51 -0.35
N GLY A 60 13.15 -1.60 0.79
CA GLY A 60 13.97 -2.75 1.16
C GLY A 60 15.42 -2.65 0.67
N GLN A 61 15.72 -1.66 -0.20
CA GLN A 61 17.08 -1.38 -0.65
C GLN A 61 17.78 -0.39 0.28
N ARG A 62 19.10 -0.37 0.27
CA ARG A 62 19.87 0.66 0.97
C ARG A 62 19.70 2.01 0.26
N ALA A 63 19.59 3.08 1.03
CA ALA A 63 19.47 4.45 0.50
C ALA A 63 20.72 4.84 -0.33
N ASP A 64 21.89 4.33 0.06
CA ASP A 64 23.12 4.38 -0.72
C ASP A 64 23.71 2.97 -0.83
N ILE A 65 23.71 2.41 -2.05
CA ILE A 65 24.20 1.06 -2.32
C ILE A 65 25.72 0.96 -2.09
N SER A 66 26.45 2.07 -2.23
CA SER A 66 27.91 2.12 -2.06
C SER A 66 28.32 2.17 -0.59
N ASP A 67 27.42 2.54 0.31
CA ASP A 67 27.66 2.63 1.76
C ASP A 67 26.99 1.45 2.51
N PRO A 68 27.78 0.49 3.04
CA PRO A 68 27.25 -0.62 3.83
C PRO A 68 26.52 -0.21 5.11
N GLU A 69 26.77 0.98 5.63
CA GLU A 69 26.11 1.53 6.83
C GLU A 69 24.85 2.34 6.48
N SER A 70 24.56 2.56 5.20
CA SER A 70 23.37 3.29 4.76
C SER A 70 22.10 2.60 5.21
N PRO A 71 21.11 3.33 5.75
CA PRO A 71 19.84 2.77 6.20
C PRO A 71 19.06 2.16 5.04
N VAL A 72 18.29 1.13 5.35
CA VAL A 72 17.35 0.53 4.39
C VAL A 72 16.11 1.41 4.29
N VAL A 73 15.67 1.71 3.07
CA VAL A 73 14.47 2.50 2.81
C VAL A 73 13.25 1.71 3.28
N THR A 74 12.53 2.24 4.25
CA THR A 74 11.28 1.63 4.74
C THR A 74 10.07 2.11 3.95
N HIS A 75 8.93 1.42 4.12
CA HIS A 75 7.63 1.86 3.60
C HIS A 75 7.29 3.30 4.04
N GLN A 76 7.53 3.61 5.31
CA GLN A 76 7.27 4.94 5.86
C GLN A 76 8.16 6.01 5.23
N ASP A 77 9.46 5.73 5.07
CA ASP A 77 10.41 6.67 4.45
C ASP A 77 10.01 6.95 3.00
N TRP A 78 9.63 5.90 2.26
CA TRP A 78 9.21 6.05 0.88
C TRP A 78 7.96 6.93 0.74
N PHE A 79 6.98 6.74 1.61
CA PHE A 79 5.76 7.53 1.59
C PHE A 79 5.93 8.94 2.16
N GLU A 80 6.95 9.21 2.99
CA GLU A 80 7.12 10.53 3.62
C GLU A 80 7.25 11.66 2.59
N LYS A 81 7.95 11.44 1.48
CA LYS A 81 8.05 12.41 0.36
C LYS A 81 6.68 12.76 -0.23
N HIS A 82 5.80 11.77 -0.36
CA HIS A 82 4.46 11.94 -0.90
C HIS A 82 3.52 12.62 0.10
N LEU A 83 3.61 12.24 1.37
CA LEU A 83 2.87 12.86 2.47
C LEU A 83 3.31 14.31 2.69
N HIS A 84 4.60 14.60 2.57
CA HIS A 84 5.11 15.97 2.64
C HIS A 84 4.56 16.85 1.52
N LYS A 85 4.54 16.33 0.29
CA LYS A 85 3.97 17.04 -0.87
C LYS A 85 2.47 17.30 -0.67
N LEU A 86 1.72 16.33 -0.14
CA LEU A 86 0.30 16.50 0.17
C LEU A 86 0.10 17.56 1.27
N ARG A 87 0.87 17.49 2.37
CA ARG A 87 0.81 18.49 3.45
C ARG A 87 1.06 19.90 2.94
N ALA A 88 2.11 20.09 2.14
CA ALA A 88 2.42 21.40 1.55
C ALA A 88 1.25 21.95 0.72
N ALA A 89 0.56 21.09 -0.05
CA ALA A 89 -0.64 21.49 -0.81
C ALA A 89 -1.82 21.86 0.10
N LEU A 90 -2.03 21.12 1.19
CA LEU A 90 -3.07 21.40 2.19
C LEU A 90 -2.82 22.73 2.91
N ASP A 91 -1.56 22.98 3.30
CA ASP A 91 -1.17 24.20 4.02
C ASP A 91 -1.23 25.47 3.16
N ALA A 92 -1.05 25.31 1.85
CA ALA A 92 -1.12 26.42 0.88
C ALA A 92 -2.54 26.98 0.67
N LYS A 93 -3.58 26.28 1.13
CA LYS A 93 -4.97 26.73 0.98
C LYS A 93 -5.51 27.25 2.32
N PRO A 94 -6.09 28.48 2.35
CA PRO A 94 -6.91 28.88 3.48
C PRO A 94 -8.16 28.00 3.48
N LYS A 95 -8.29 27.20 4.52
CA LYS A 95 -9.37 26.26 4.82
C LYS A 95 -10.58 26.22 3.85
N PRO A 96 -10.94 25.02 3.34
CA PRO A 96 -11.82 24.16 4.11
C PRO A 96 -11.07 22.98 4.69
N HIS A 97 -11.32 22.69 5.95
CA HIS A 97 -10.77 21.51 6.61
C HIS A 97 -11.46 20.25 6.07
N ILE A 98 -10.67 19.27 5.70
CA ILE A 98 -11.16 17.90 5.62
C ILE A 98 -11.22 17.41 7.08
N PRO A 99 -12.41 17.16 7.66
CA PRO A 99 -12.51 16.79 9.06
C PRO A 99 -11.98 15.38 9.31
N LYS A 100 -12.13 14.51 8.33
CA LYS A 100 -11.72 13.10 8.43
C LYS A 100 -11.59 12.46 7.05
N VAL A 101 -10.62 11.57 6.91
CA VAL A 101 -10.49 10.63 5.77
C VAL A 101 -11.04 9.28 6.19
N THR A 102 -12.03 8.77 5.47
CA THR A 102 -12.56 7.42 5.68
C THR A 102 -12.43 6.61 4.40
N VAL A 103 -11.82 5.43 4.51
CA VAL A 103 -11.63 4.50 3.40
C VAL A 103 -12.54 3.29 3.63
N SER A 104 -13.18 2.79 2.58
CA SER A 104 -13.83 1.47 2.58
C SER A 104 -13.09 0.61 1.57
N VAL A 105 -12.70 -0.60 2.00
CA VAL A 105 -11.86 -1.51 1.23
C VAL A 105 -12.63 -2.81 1.04
N PHE A 106 -12.61 -3.33 -0.19
CA PHE A 106 -13.27 -4.59 -0.51
C PHE A 106 -12.31 -5.45 -1.32
N GLY A 107 -12.36 -6.77 -1.08
CA GLY A 107 -11.54 -7.71 -1.81
C GLY A 107 -12.17 -9.09 -1.90
N PHE A 108 -11.94 -9.78 -3.03
CA PHE A 108 -12.37 -11.14 -3.27
C PHE A 108 -11.16 -12.02 -3.59
N SER A 109 -11.12 -13.23 -3.02
CA SER A 109 -10.06 -14.21 -3.27
C SER A 109 -8.66 -13.61 -2.99
N ARG A 110 -7.75 -13.59 -3.95
CA ARG A 110 -6.43 -12.92 -3.84
C ARG A 110 -6.54 -11.42 -3.60
N GLY A 111 -7.57 -10.77 -4.17
CA GLY A 111 -7.86 -9.36 -3.88
C GLY A 111 -8.30 -9.14 -2.42
N GLY A 112 -8.84 -10.15 -1.75
CA GLY A 112 -9.09 -10.13 -0.31
C GLY A 112 -7.78 -10.05 0.48
N ALA A 113 -6.76 -10.82 0.10
CA ALA A 113 -5.43 -10.75 0.70
C ALA A 113 -4.77 -9.38 0.46
N GLU A 114 -4.89 -8.83 -0.76
CA GLU A 114 -4.41 -7.47 -1.07
C GLU A 114 -5.14 -6.40 -0.23
N ALA A 115 -6.45 -6.56 0.02
CA ALA A 115 -7.25 -5.65 0.85
C ALA A 115 -6.82 -5.68 2.32
N VAL A 116 -6.51 -6.86 2.87
CA VAL A 116 -5.96 -6.99 4.22
C VAL A 116 -4.59 -6.32 4.29
N ALA A 117 -3.68 -6.63 3.37
CA ALA A 117 -2.35 -6.02 3.32
C ALA A 117 -2.42 -4.49 3.15
N PHE A 118 -3.36 -3.98 2.32
CA PHE A 118 -3.62 -2.55 2.21
C PHE A 118 -3.94 -1.94 3.57
N SER A 119 -4.73 -2.61 4.42
CA SER A 119 -5.09 -2.08 5.74
C SER A 119 -3.87 -1.90 6.65
N HIS A 120 -2.92 -2.83 6.60
CA HIS A 120 -1.65 -2.74 7.33
C HIS A 120 -0.76 -1.63 6.79
N PHE A 121 -0.58 -1.56 5.48
CA PHE A 121 0.21 -0.51 4.84
C PHE A 121 -0.38 0.88 5.09
N PHE A 122 -1.70 1.02 5.01
CA PHE A 122 -2.38 2.26 5.37
C PHE A 122 -2.14 2.65 6.83
N ASN A 123 -2.25 1.68 7.76
CA ASN A 123 -1.98 1.93 9.18
C ASN A 123 -0.55 2.42 9.45
N GLN A 124 0.43 1.90 8.71
CA GLN A 124 1.84 2.32 8.84
C GLN A 124 2.07 3.78 8.42
N LEU A 125 1.20 4.35 7.58
CA LEU A 125 1.27 5.76 7.17
C LEU A 125 0.66 6.71 8.20
N LEU A 126 -0.09 6.18 9.17
CA LEU A 126 -0.76 7.00 10.18
C LEU A 126 0.22 7.38 11.30
N LYS A 127 0.32 8.67 11.56
CA LYS A 127 1.01 9.20 12.75
C LYS A 127 -0.06 9.65 13.76
N GLY A 128 -0.22 8.88 14.83
CA GLY A 128 -1.26 9.16 15.84
C GLY A 128 -2.68 9.12 15.28
N GLY A 129 -3.00 8.18 14.38
CA GLY A 129 -4.30 8.06 13.73
C GLY A 129 -4.56 9.09 12.62
N LYS A 130 -3.52 9.84 12.19
CA LYS A 130 -3.64 10.90 11.18
C LYS A 130 -2.81 10.59 9.93
N LEU A 131 -3.43 10.80 8.76
CA LEU A 131 -2.77 10.79 7.46
C LEU A 131 -2.55 12.24 7.00
N ALA A 132 -1.30 12.63 6.81
CA ALA A 132 -0.92 14.01 6.48
C ALA A 132 -1.54 15.08 7.42
N GLY A 133 -1.73 14.74 8.69
CA GLY A 133 -2.32 15.63 9.71
C GLY A 133 -3.84 15.57 9.83
N ILE A 134 -4.54 14.82 8.97
CA ILE A 134 -6.00 14.66 8.96
C ILE A 134 -6.36 13.33 9.63
N ASP A 135 -7.35 13.30 10.52
CA ASP A 135 -7.84 12.07 11.13
C ASP A 135 -8.26 11.07 10.04
N ALA A 136 -7.76 9.85 10.11
CA ALA A 136 -7.95 8.86 9.04
C ALA A 136 -8.22 7.47 9.61
N ALA A 137 -9.14 6.74 8.97
CA ALA A 137 -9.44 5.36 9.34
C ALA A 137 -10.00 4.56 8.15
N ILE A 138 -9.88 3.26 8.21
CA ILE A 138 -10.63 2.33 7.38
C ILE A 138 -11.97 2.08 8.06
N ARG A 139 -13.03 2.68 7.51
CA ARG A 139 -14.38 2.56 8.05
C ARG A 139 -14.92 1.14 7.93
N PHE A 140 -14.60 0.47 6.84
CA PHE A 140 -15.08 -0.86 6.54
C PHE A 140 -14.06 -1.63 5.69
N LEU A 141 -13.78 -2.87 6.10
CA LEU A 141 -13.01 -3.84 5.34
C LEU A 141 -13.91 -5.05 5.08
N GLY A 142 -14.34 -5.24 3.83
CA GLY A 142 -15.14 -6.38 3.40
C GLY A 142 -14.31 -7.32 2.53
N VAL A 143 -14.09 -8.56 3.02
CA VAL A 143 -13.32 -9.55 2.26
C VAL A 143 -14.12 -10.83 2.07
N PHE A 144 -13.98 -11.43 0.90
CA PHE A 144 -14.75 -12.59 0.48
C PHE A 144 -13.78 -13.68 0.03
N ASP A 145 -13.94 -14.90 0.57
CA ASP A 145 -13.16 -16.09 0.20
C ASP A 145 -11.66 -15.79 0.07
N VAL A 146 -11.06 -15.22 1.10
CA VAL A 146 -9.66 -14.81 1.06
C VAL A 146 -8.76 -16.02 0.82
N VAL A 147 -7.97 -15.96 -0.25
CA VAL A 147 -6.98 -16.98 -0.57
C VAL A 147 -5.58 -16.39 -0.36
N ALA A 148 -4.92 -16.91 0.65
CA ALA A 148 -3.52 -16.54 0.99
C ALA A 148 -2.48 -17.10 0.01
N SER A 149 -2.89 -17.92 -0.98
CA SER A 149 -1.99 -18.50 -1.97
C SER A 149 -1.57 -17.48 -3.03
N VAL A 150 -0.77 -16.55 -2.61
CA VAL A 150 -0.10 -15.58 -3.48
C VAL A 150 1.26 -16.17 -3.88
N GLY A 151 1.22 -17.19 -4.76
CA GLY A 151 2.39 -17.77 -5.40
C GLY A 151 3.39 -18.46 -4.45
N GLY A 152 3.35 -19.79 -4.32
CA GLY A 152 4.27 -20.58 -3.50
C GLY A 152 4.04 -20.40 -2.00
N SER A 153 3.67 -21.46 -1.31
CA SER A 153 3.33 -21.37 0.11
C SER A 153 4.48 -20.73 0.92
N ALA A 154 4.14 -19.80 1.81
CA ALA A 154 5.09 -19.25 2.79
C ALA A 154 5.81 -20.35 3.61
N SER A 155 5.19 -21.53 3.70
CA SER A 155 5.79 -22.74 4.26
C SER A 155 6.95 -23.31 3.43
N VAL A 156 6.90 -23.20 2.09
CA VAL A 156 8.01 -23.62 1.22
C VAL A 156 9.19 -22.64 1.33
N ALA A 157 8.92 -21.35 1.51
CA ALA A 157 9.95 -20.33 1.70
C ALA A 157 10.78 -20.55 2.97
N LYS A 158 10.19 -21.11 4.01
CA LYS A 158 10.91 -21.42 5.28
C LYS A 158 11.74 -22.70 5.21
N THR A 159 11.50 -23.58 4.27
CA THR A 159 12.14 -24.93 4.22
C THR A 159 13.09 -25.12 3.04
N THR A 160 13.09 -24.26 2.03
CA THR A 160 13.94 -24.40 0.86
C THR A 160 15.00 -23.31 0.84
N PHE A 161 16.26 -23.72 0.78
CA PHE A 161 17.45 -22.88 0.65
C PHE A 161 17.45 -22.19 -0.71
N MET A 162 16.73 -21.07 -0.83
CA MET A 162 16.76 -20.23 -2.04
C MET A 162 17.56 -18.94 -1.76
N PRO A 163 18.36 -18.47 -2.73
CA PRO A 163 19.14 -17.23 -2.56
C PRO A 163 18.24 -16.04 -2.23
N GLY A 164 18.64 -15.21 -1.27
CA GLY A 164 17.85 -14.12 -0.70
C GLY A 164 17.25 -13.11 -1.68
N ALA A 165 17.72 -13.01 -2.92
CA ALA A 165 17.20 -12.13 -3.97
C ALA A 165 15.78 -12.51 -4.47
N MET A 166 15.30 -13.72 -4.20
CA MET A 166 13.93 -14.13 -4.54
C MET A 166 12.90 -13.79 -3.47
N PHE A 167 13.35 -13.35 -2.29
CA PHE A 167 12.52 -13.04 -1.13
C PHE A 167 12.40 -11.54 -0.84
N ASP A 168 12.97 -10.73 -1.70
CA ASP A 168 13.02 -9.30 -1.61
C ASP A 168 11.64 -8.68 -1.79
N GLY A 169 11.00 -8.32 -0.70
CA GLY A 169 9.91 -7.35 -0.64
C GLY A 169 8.62 -7.65 -1.41
N HIS A 170 8.70 -8.36 -2.51
CA HIS A 170 7.54 -8.63 -3.37
C HIS A 170 6.49 -9.53 -2.74
N TRP A 171 6.85 -10.31 -1.73
CA TRP A 171 5.99 -11.27 -1.05
C TRP A 171 5.71 -10.90 0.41
N ALA A 172 6.41 -9.90 0.94
CA ALA A 172 6.29 -9.49 2.34
C ALA A 172 4.86 -9.06 2.70
N TRP A 173 4.13 -8.47 1.75
CA TRP A 173 2.74 -8.06 1.97
C TRP A 173 1.78 -9.22 2.21
N ALA A 174 2.07 -10.42 1.70
CA ALA A 174 1.22 -11.60 1.91
C ALA A 174 1.23 -12.09 3.36
N ASN A 175 2.28 -11.80 4.13
CA ASN A 175 2.36 -12.16 5.54
C ASN A 175 1.30 -11.46 6.39
N TYR A 176 0.81 -10.29 5.97
CA TYR A 176 -0.21 -9.55 6.70
C TYR A 176 -1.58 -10.25 6.74
N VAL A 177 -1.83 -11.24 5.87
CA VAL A 177 -3.11 -11.99 5.87
C VAL A 177 -3.29 -12.78 7.17
N ASP A 178 -2.20 -13.22 7.77
CA ASP A 178 -2.20 -14.01 9.02
C ASP A 178 -2.08 -13.14 10.27
N GLU A 179 -1.93 -11.81 10.10
CA GLU A 179 -1.82 -10.89 11.22
C GLU A 179 -3.19 -10.34 11.65
N PRO A 180 -3.38 -10.01 12.95
CA PRO A 180 -4.58 -9.31 13.40
C PRO A 180 -4.79 -8.00 12.65
N LEU A 181 -6.04 -7.67 12.33
CA LEU A 181 -6.36 -6.41 11.66
C LEU A 181 -5.85 -5.21 12.48
N PRO A 182 -5.26 -4.21 11.82
CA PRO A 182 -4.71 -3.03 12.50
C PRO A 182 -5.82 -2.17 13.09
N GLY A 183 -5.51 -1.43 14.17
CA GLY A 183 -6.47 -0.61 14.91
C GLY A 183 -7.13 0.53 14.11
N CYS A 184 -6.63 0.85 12.93
CA CYS A 184 -7.26 1.81 12.03
C CYS A 184 -8.50 1.24 11.31
N VAL A 185 -8.74 -0.08 11.34
CA VAL A 185 -9.93 -0.75 10.78
C VAL A 185 -11.04 -0.74 11.84
N LEU A 186 -12.10 0.02 11.57
CA LEU A 186 -13.22 0.17 12.52
C LEU A 186 -14.21 -0.99 12.45
N ASN A 187 -14.45 -1.53 11.26
CA ASN A 187 -15.33 -2.68 11.03
C ASN A 187 -14.72 -3.58 9.96
N GLY A 188 -14.69 -4.88 10.24
CA GLY A 188 -14.23 -5.89 9.30
C GLY A 188 -15.25 -7.01 9.17
N VAL A 189 -15.48 -7.48 7.95
CA VAL A 189 -16.33 -8.64 7.64
C VAL A 189 -15.57 -9.55 6.69
N HIS A 190 -15.46 -10.83 7.06
CA HIS A 190 -14.96 -11.88 6.19
C HIS A 190 -16.09 -12.88 5.93
N LEU A 191 -16.51 -12.98 4.69
CA LEU A 191 -17.48 -13.97 4.24
C LEU A 191 -16.73 -15.10 3.54
N ILE A 192 -17.11 -16.33 3.91
CA ILE A 192 -16.53 -17.57 3.37
C ILE A 192 -17.70 -18.36 2.78
N ALA A 193 -17.54 -18.80 1.50
CA ALA A 193 -18.53 -19.61 0.82
C ALA A 193 -18.40 -21.11 1.19
#